data_83e0f88fab9a4625f5ec79cbd04a3990
#
_entry.id   83e0f88fab9a4625f5ec79cbd04a3990
#
_cell.length_a   1.000
_cell.length_b   1.000
_cell.length_c   1.000
_cell.angle_alpha   90.00
_cell.angle_beta   90.00
_cell.angle_gamma   90.00
#
_symmetry.space_group_name_H-M   'P 1'
#
loop_
_entity.id
_entity.type
_entity.pdbx_description
1 polymer ?
#
loop_
_entity_poly.entity_id
_entity_poly.type
_entity_poly.pdbx_seq_one_letter_code
_entity_poly.pdbx_strand_id
1 'polypeptide(L)' 'MKSMCDVAERLKNMGRQEERINAVKFAISLGASEEKILTQYSKEEYEKALALMKS' A
#
# COMPACT_ATOMS: atom_id res chain seq x y z
N MET A 1 24.36 17.42 5.55
CA MET A 1 23.44 17.36 6.69
C MET A 1 22.00 17.19 6.20
N LYS A 2 21.33 16.22 6.73
CA LYS A 2 19.95 16.00 6.31
C LYS A 2 19.02 17.01 6.98
N SER A 3 18.16 17.60 6.20
CA SER A 3 17.21 18.56 6.70
C SER A 3 16.00 17.88 7.29
N MET A 4 15.22 18.65 8.06
CA MET A 4 13.97 18.12 8.60
C MET A 4 12.98 17.75 7.51
N CYS A 5 13.15 18.33 6.32
CA CYS A 5 12.29 18.02 5.19
C CYS A 5 12.40 16.56 4.76
N ASP A 6 13.60 15.96 4.86
CA ASP A 6 13.78 14.55 4.51
C ASP A 6 12.95 13.64 5.40
N VAL A 7 12.92 13.95 6.70
CA VAL A 7 12.14 13.16 7.65
C VAL A 7 10.66 13.28 7.37
N ALA A 8 10.21 14.50 7.10
CA ALA A 8 8.81 14.75 6.79
C ALA A 8 8.39 14.03 5.51
N GLU A 9 9.25 14.03 4.50
CA GLU A 9 8.98 13.33 3.25
C GLU A 9 8.84 11.83 3.47
N ARG A 10 9.72 11.26 4.28
CA ARG A 10 9.66 9.83 4.58
C ARG A 10 8.37 9.45 5.27
N LEU A 11 7.97 10.25 6.26
CA LEU A 11 6.71 10.00 6.98
C LEU A 11 5.52 10.12 6.05
N LYS A 12 5.55 11.09 5.16
CA LYS A 12 4.49 11.29 4.19
C LYS A 12 4.38 10.09 3.24
N ASN A 13 5.53 9.62 2.75
CA ASN A 13 5.56 8.48 1.84
C ASN A 13 5.07 7.20 2.53
N MET A 14 5.44 7.01 3.78
CA MET A 14 4.98 5.86 4.55
C MET A 14 3.47 5.89 4.74
N GLY A 15 2.92 7.06 5.02
CA GLY A 15 1.48 7.21 5.18
C GLY A 15 0.73 6.88 3.90
N ARG A 16 1.23 7.35 2.77
CA ARG A 16 0.62 7.05 1.48
C ARG A 16 0.66 5.56 1.17
N GLN A 17 1.77 4.92 1.47
CA GLN A 17 1.90 3.50 1.23
C GLN A 17 0.93 2.71 2.08
N GLU A 18 0.75 3.09 3.33
CA GLU A 18 -0.23 2.45 4.20
C GLU A 18 -1.64 2.59 3.67
N GLU A 19 -2.00 3.79 3.22
CA GLU A 19 -3.32 4.02 2.67
C GLU A 19 -3.57 3.14 1.45
N ARG A 20 -2.58 3.03 0.58
CA ARG A 20 -2.70 2.21 -0.62
C ARG A 20 -2.83 0.74 -0.27
N ILE A 21 -2.04 0.26 0.67
CA ILE A 21 -2.12 -1.12 1.13
C ILE A 21 -3.48 -1.38 1.76
N ASN A 22 -3.99 -0.45 2.55
CA ASN A 22 -5.32 -0.58 3.13
C ASN A 22 -6.40 -0.62 2.06
N ALA A 23 -6.25 0.19 1.02
CA ALA A 23 -7.19 0.17 -0.10
C ALA A 23 -7.17 -1.16 -0.82
N VAL A 24 -5.99 -1.75 -1.01
CA VAL A 24 -5.86 -3.06 -1.62
C VAL A 24 -6.52 -4.12 -0.74
N LYS A 25 -6.29 -4.08 0.55
CA LYS A 25 -6.93 -5.02 1.47
C LYS A 25 -8.45 -4.92 1.39
N PHE A 26 -8.95 -3.71 1.32
CA PHE A 26 -10.39 -3.47 1.19
C PHE A 26 -10.92 -4.03 -0.12
N ALA A 27 -10.21 -3.82 -1.21
CA ALA A 27 -10.59 -4.35 -2.52
C ALA A 27 -10.63 -5.88 -2.50
N ILE A 28 -9.64 -6.52 -1.88
CA ILE A 28 -9.62 -7.97 -1.74
C ILE A 28 -10.83 -8.44 -0.94
N SER A 29 -11.14 -7.72 0.13
CA SER A 29 -12.28 -8.03 0.99
C SER A 29 -13.60 -7.95 0.23
N LEU A 30 -13.69 -7.05 -0.74
CA LEU A 30 -14.88 -6.89 -1.57
C LEU A 30 -14.96 -7.93 -2.67
N GLY A 31 -13.94 -8.75 -2.84
CA GLY A 31 -13.93 -9.79 -3.86
C GLY A 31 -13.34 -9.35 -5.19
N ALA A 32 -12.61 -8.24 -5.22
CA ALA A 32 -11.94 -7.79 -6.44
C ALA A 32 -10.89 -8.80 -6.88
N SER A 33 -10.77 -9.01 -8.18
CA SER A 33 -9.79 -9.94 -8.71
C SER A 33 -8.39 -9.36 -8.67
N GLU A 34 -7.38 -10.22 -8.64
CA GLU A 34 -5.98 -9.81 -8.65
C GLU A 34 -5.70 -8.95 -9.87
N GLU A 35 -6.22 -9.32 -11.02
CA GLU A 35 -6.05 -8.56 -12.25
C GLU A 35 -6.51 -7.11 -12.08
N LYS A 36 -7.68 -6.92 -11.52
CA LYS A 36 -8.23 -5.59 -11.31
C LYS A 36 -7.36 -4.78 -10.36
N ILE A 37 -6.92 -5.42 -9.29
CA ILE A 37 -6.08 -4.73 -8.31
C ILE A 37 -4.75 -4.33 -8.94
N LEU A 38 -4.15 -5.20 -9.73
CA LEU A 38 -2.88 -4.94 -10.36
C LEU A 38 -2.94 -3.87 -11.45
N THR A 39 -4.12 -3.55 -11.97
CA THR A 39 -4.25 -2.44 -12.91
C THR A 39 -4.16 -1.09 -12.22
N GLN A 40 -4.48 -1.02 -10.94
CA GLN A 40 -4.48 0.23 -10.19
C GLN A 40 -3.34 0.31 -9.18
N TYR A 41 -2.85 -0.81 -8.72
CA TYR A 41 -1.81 -0.88 -7.71
C TYR A 41 -0.68 -1.78 -8.18
N SER A 42 0.50 -1.62 -7.57
CA SER A 42 1.64 -2.45 -7.95
C SER A 42 1.52 -3.84 -7.33
N LYS A 43 2.24 -4.79 -7.91
CA LYS A 43 2.27 -6.14 -7.39
C LYS A 43 2.83 -6.17 -5.96
N GLU A 44 3.80 -5.30 -5.70
CA GLU A 44 4.40 -5.19 -4.37
C GLU A 44 3.36 -4.80 -3.33
N GLU A 45 2.51 -3.84 -3.66
CA GLU A 45 1.45 -3.41 -2.77
C GLU A 45 0.43 -4.53 -2.53
N TYR A 46 0.11 -5.25 -3.59
CA TYR A 46 -0.81 -6.38 -3.50
C TYR A 46 -0.24 -7.47 -2.59
N GLU A 47 1.03 -7.83 -2.77
CA GLU A 47 1.67 -8.84 -1.94
C GLU A 47 1.75 -8.44 -0.48
N LYS A 48 2.06 -7.17 -0.23
CA LYS A 48 2.10 -6.66 1.14
C LYS A 48 0.73 -6.73 1.81
N ALA A 49 -0.31 -6.39 1.06
CA ALA A 49 -1.66 -6.46 1.58
C ALA A 49 -2.05 -7.90 1.91
N LEU A 50 -1.71 -8.83 1.04
CA LEU A 50 -1.97 -10.24 1.30
C LEU A 50 -1.24 -10.74 2.54
N ALA A 51 0.02 -10.35 2.70
CA ALA A 51 0.80 -10.75 3.86
C ALA A 51 0.17 -10.23 5.15
N LEU A 52 -0.31 -9.00 5.13
CA LEU A 52 -0.96 -8.41 6.29
C LEU A 52 -2.30 -9.08 6.60
N MET A 53 -3.00 -9.51 5.58
CA MET A 53 -4.28 -10.18 5.78
C MET A 53 -4.11 -11.60 6.32
N LYS A 54 -2.98 -12.21 6.06
CA LYS A 54 -2.70 -13.55 6.53
C LYS A 54 -2.20 -13.60 7.97
N SER A 55 -1.68 -12.51 8.46
CA SER A 55 -1.09 -12.48 9.80
C SER A 55 -2.10 -12.24 10.94
#